data_e3bc13aaf7e1fb278a0016f291dd5885
#
_entry.id   e3bc13aaf7e1fb278a0016f291dd5885
#
_cell.length_a   1.000
_cell.length_b   1.000
_cell.length_c   1.000
_cell.angle_alpha   90.00
_cell.angle_beta   90.00
_cell.angle_gamma   90.00
#
_symmetry.space_group_name_H-M   'P 1'
#
loop_
_entity.id
_entity.type
_entity.pdbx_description
1 polymer ?
#
loop_
_entity_poly.entity_id
_entity_poly.type
_entity_poly.pdbx_seq_one_letter_code
_entity_poly.pdbx_strand_id
1 'polypeptide(L)'
;MGKTLMTLVLLTLPGMALAATSNNTIKFQGEVAEQTCMVDINGTANTPVVLLPTVSTSNLNQVNAVAGKTNFTINLTGCNIAIQDTKISSVFQGMNVTSAGNLGNVGTAQNVAIQLLDTNGAPIRMSGGSVEVPGITLVAGATSASQDLAAQYITEEGRATAGSVIASAQYAITYP
;
A
#
# COMPACT_ATOMS: atom_id res chain seq x y z
N MET A 1 20.71 84.42 9.06
CA MET A 1 19.61 83.46 9.35
C MET A 1 19.65 82.39 8.26
N GLY A 2 20.40 81.33 8.45
CA GLY A 2 20.59 80.20 7.50
C GLY A 2 19.78 79.04 7.98
N LYS A 3 18.83 78.55 7.18
CA LYS A 3 18.10 77.33 7.42
C LYS A 3 18.80 76.19 6.67
N THR A 4 19.44 75.30 7.43
CA THR A 4 20.03 74.07 6.91
C THR A 4 18.89 73.03 6.74
N LEU A 5 18.67 72.60 5.50
CA LEU A 5 17.74 71.50 5.15
C LEU A 5 18.50 70.18 5.32
N MET A 6 18.08 69.38 6.28
CA MET A 6 18.63 68.05 6.53
C MET A 6 17.86 67.03 5.72
N THR A 7 18.47 66.50 4.65
CA THR A 7 17.88 65.51 3.76
C THR A 7 18.06 64.10 4.40
N LEU A 8 16.95 63.48 4.79
CA LEU A 8 16.92 62.10 5.32
C LEU A 8 16.94 61.10 4.14
N VAL A 9 18.06 60.41 3.95
CA VAL A 9 18.19 59.35 2.96
C VAL A 9 17.69 58.07 3.58
N LEU A 10 16.54 57.58 3.09
CA LEU A 10 15.95 56.29 3.44
C LEU A 10 16.68 55.19 2.67
N LEU A 11 17.57 54.39 3.34
CA LEU A 11 18.15 53.17 2.75
C LEU A 11 17.10 52.05 2.75
N THR A 12 16.57 51.72 1.58
CA THR A 12 15.77 50.51 1.37
C THR A 12 16.71 49.33 1.22
N LEU A 13 16.79 48.43 2.23
CA LEU A 13 17.46 47.14 2.16
C LEU A 13 16.59 46.20 1.28
N PRO A 14 17.16 45.59 0.22
CA PRO A 14 16.45 44.52 -0.50
C PRO A 14 16.31 43.31 0.43
N GLY A 15 15.07 42.96 0.76
CA GLY A 15 14.75 41.74 1.47
C GLY A 15 15.12 40.54 0.61
N MET A 16 16.12 39.75 1.03
CA MET A 16 16.40 38.44 0.44
C MET A 16 15.23 37.52 0.76
N ALA A 17 14.41 37.22 -0.24
CA ALA A 17 13.42 36.15 -0.15
C ALA A 17 14.16 34.81 -0.07
N LEU A 18 14.22 34.22 1.10
CA LEU A 18 14.67 32.84 1.27
C LEU A 18 13.59 31.93 0.64
N ALA A 19 13.93 31.33 -0.49
CA ALA A 19 13.09 30.28 -1.07
C ALA A 19 13.06 29.11 -0.09
N ALA A 20 11.90 28.84 0.50
CA ALA A 20 11.69 27.64 1.31
C ALA A 20 11.84 26.42 0.41
N THR A 21 12.75 25.51 0.77
CA THR A 21 12.86 24.21 0.09
C THR A 21 11.58 23.43 0.32
N SER A 22 10.94 23.01 -0.79
CA SER A 22 9.77 22.14 -0.71
C SER A 22 10.17 20.77 -0.15
N ASN A 23 9.45 20.29 0.86
CA ASN A 23 9.59 18.92 1.39
C ASN A 23 8.82 17.88 0.56
N ASN A 24 8.29 18.27 -0.60
CA ASN A 24 7.60 17.37 -1.51
C ASN A 24 8.61 16.45 -2.18
N THR A 25 8.55 15.16 -1.87
CA THR A 25 9.41 14.12 -2.41
C THR A 25 8.60 13.18 -3.28
N ILE A 26 9.03 12.93 -4.51
CA ILE A 26 8.53 11.85 -5.34
C ILE A 26 9.52 10.70 -5.23
N LYS A 27 9.04 9.54 -4.77
CA LYS A 27 9.83 8.31 -4.74
C LYS A 27 9.54 7.50 -6.00
N PHE A 28 10.58 7.21 -6.78
CA PHE A 28 10.52 6.25 -7.88
C PHE A 28 11.17 4.97 -7.41
N GLN A 29 10.49 3.86 -7.63
CA GLN A 29 10.99 2.53 -7.28
C GLN A 29 10.71 1.60 -8.46
N GLY A 30 11.70 0.83 -8.85
CA GLY A 30 11.62 -0.14 -9.93
C GLY A 30 12.70 -1.19 -9.73
N GLU A 31 12.61 -2.26 -10.50
CA GLU A 31 13.55 -3.37 -10.45
C GLU A 31 13.87 -3.82 -11.88
N VAL A 32 15.11 -4.24 -12.09
CA VAL A 32 15.55 -4.94 -13.29
C VAL A 32 16.12 -6.26 -12.84
N ALA A 33 15.48 -7.35 -13.20
CA ALA A 33 15.85 -8.70 -12.76
C ALA A 33 16.06 -9.63 -13.96
N GLU A 34 16.90 -10.64 -13.80
CA GLU A 34 17.07 -11.72 -14.79
C GLU A 34 15.86 -12.66 -14.82
N GLN A 35 15.20 -12.83 -13.69
CA GLN A 35 13.98 -13.63 -13.54
C GLN A 35 12.77 -12.73 -13.74
N THR A 36 11.90 -13.09 -14.65
CA THR A 36 10.61 -12.44 -14.88
C THR A 36 9.52 -13.50 -15.04
N CYS A 37 8.38 -13.25 -14.39
CA CYS A 37 7.19 -14.10 -14.49
C CYS A 37 5.99 -13.24 -14.87
N MET A 38 4.99 -13.83 -15.49
CA MET A 38 3.65 -13.25 -15.57
C MET A 38 2.97 -13.39 -14.22
N VAL A 39 2.27 -12.36 -13.78
CA VAL A 39 1.61 -12.29 -12.46
C VAL A 39 0.12 -12.13 -12.64
N ASP A 40 -0.64 -12.90 -11.90
CA ASP A 40 -2.08 -12.74 -11.76
C ASP A 40 -2.53 -12.91 -10.31
N ILE A 41 -3.73 -12.44 -9.98
CA ILE A 41 -4.43 -12.72 -8.74
C ILE A 41 -5.71 -13.47 -9.06
N ASN A 42 -5.87 -14.67 -8.52
CA ASN A 42 -7.00 -15.56 -8.78
C ASN A 42 -7.26 -15.79 -10.28
N GLY A 43 -6.21 -15.86 -11.11
CA GLY A 43 -6.31 -16.02 -12.56
C GLY A 43 -6.62 -14.73 -13.34
N THR A 44 -6.68 -13.57 -12.69
CA THR A 44 -6.93 -12.27 -13.34
C THR A 44 -5.68 -11.40 -13.29
N ALA A 45 -5.13 -11.06 -14.45
CA ALA A 45 -4.04 -10.10 -14.60
C ALA A 45 -4.55 -8.65 -14.63
N ASN A 46 -3.67 -7.70 -14.44
CA ASN A 46 -3.84 -6.22 -14.51
C ASN A 46 -4.73 -5.60 -13.42
N THR A 47 -6.05 -5.84 -13.43
CA THR A 47 -7.00 -5.24 -12.49
C THR A 47 -7.85 -6.30 -11.78
N PRO A 48 -7.22 -7.17 -10.96
CA PRO A 48 -7.95 -8.19 -10.21
C PRO A 48 -8.86 -7.57 -9.16
N VAL A 49 -9.98 -8.23 -8.89
CA VAL A 49 -10.91 -7.85 -7.82
C VAL A 49 -11.07 -9.02 -6.86
N VAL A 50 -10.81 -8.77 -5.58
CA VAL A 50 -11.09 -9.71 -4.50
C VAL A 50 -12.39 -9.28 -3.82
N LEU A 51 -13.46 -10.05 -4.02
CA LEU A 51 -14.76 -9.78 -3.44
C LEU A 51 -14.85 -10.37 -2.04
N LEU A 52 -15.08 -9.52 -1.04
CA LEU A 52 -15.35 -9.95 0.33
C LEU A 52 -16.87 -10.15 0.52
N PRO A 53 -17.27 -11.11 1.39
CA PRO A 53 -18.68 -11.35 1.67
C PRO A 53 -19.31 -10.17 2.42
N THR A 54 -20.62 -9.99 2.28
CA THR A 54 -21.36 -9.04 3.12
C THR A 54 -21.35 -9.53 4.57
N VAL A 55 -21.03 -8.62 5.48
CA VAL A 55 -20.99 -8.87 6.93
C VAL A 55 -21.95 -7.93 7.67
N SER A 56 -22.43 -8.36 8.84
CA SER A 56 -23.24 -7.50 9.70
C SER A 56 -22.36 -6.46 10.40
N THR A 57 -22.87 -5.24 10.58
CA THR A 57 -22.24 -4.21 11.41
C THR A 57 -22.02 -4.66 12.85
N SER A 58 -22.84 -5.59 13.35
CA SER A 58 -22.67 -6.19 14.68
C SER A 58 -21.35 -6.93 14.87
N ASN A 59 -20.77 -7.46 13.77
CA ASN A 59 -19.48 -8.13 13.79
C ASN A 59 -18.28 -7.13 13.86
N LEU A 60 -18.56 -5.85 13.59
CA LEU A 60 -17.56 -4.77 13.52
C LEU A 60 -17.94 -3.63 14.49
N ASN A 61 -18.52 -3.94 15.64
CA ASN A 61 -18.95 -2.93 16.60
C ASN A 61 -17.94 -2.61 17.70
N GLN A 62 -16.90 -3.42 17.84
CA GLN A 62 -15.83 -3.22 18.84
C GLN A 62 -14.51 -2.84 18.16
N VAL A 63 -13.66 -2.13 18.88
CA VAL A 63 -12.32 -1.75 18.43
C VAL A 63 -11.52 -2.99 18.06
N ASN A 64 -10.85 -2.95 16.90
CA ASN A 64 -10.09 -4.04 16.31
C ASN A 64 -10.90 -5.30 15.95
N ALA A 65 -12.23 -5.22 15.92
CA ALA A 65 -13.04 -6.33 15.42
C ALA A 65 -12.79 -6.56 13.92
N VAL A 66 -12.74 -7.84 13.54
CA VAL A 66 -12.50 -8.29 12.17
C VAL A 66 -13.62 -9.20 11.69
N ALA A 67 -13.89 -9.22 10.37
CA ALA A 67 -14.91 -10.08 9.79
C ALA A 67 -14.65 -10.33 8.30
N GLY A 68 -15.30 -11.32 7.72
CA GLY A 68 -15.35 -11.54 6.28
C GLY A 68 -14.01 -11.91 5.64
N LYS A 69 -13.17 -12.70 6.33
CA LYS A 69 -11.89 -13.17 5.79
C LYS A 69 -12.11 -13.90 4.46
N THR A 70 -11.39 -13.47 3.43
CA THR A 70 -11.44 -14.01 2.07
C THR A 70 -10.02 -14.27 1.59
N ASN A 71 -9.72 -15.48 1.17
CA ASN A 71 -8.42 -15.83 0.62
C ASN A 71 -8.33 -15.39 -0.85
N PHE A 72 -7.11 -15.06 -1.26
CA PHE A 72 -6.75 -14.84 -2.65
C PHE A 72 -5.32 -15.34 -2.90
N THR A 73 -5.05 -15.75 -4.14
CA THR A 73 -3.78 -16.34 -4.53
C THR A 73 -3.08 -15.44 -5.55
N ILE A 74 -1.82 -15.11 -5.28
CA ILE A 74 -0.92 -14.54 -6.27
C ILE A 74 -0.28 -15.71 -7.01
N ASN A 75 -0.44 -15.76 -8.32
CA ASN A 75 0.17 -16.76 -9.18
C ASN A 75 1.30 -16.13 -10.00
N LEU A 76 2.42 -16.81 -10.07
CA LEU A 76 3.52 -16.56 -10.97
C LEU A 76 3.57 -17.66 -12.02
N THR A 77 3.56 -17.29 -13.29
CA THR A 77 3.58 -18.25 -14.42
C THR A 77 4.55 -17.79 -15.50
N GLY A 78 4.99 -18.73 -16.35
CA GLY A 78 5.93 -18.41 -17.44
C GLY A 78 7.28 -17.89 -16.95
N CYS A 79 7.68 -18.28 -15.74
CA CYS A 79 8.98 -17.94 -15.20
C CYS A 79 10.10 -18.64 -16.00
N ASN A 80 11.28 -18.03 -16.07
CA ASN A 80 12.47 -18.74 -16.54
C ASN A 80 12.75 -19.94 -15.62
N ILE A 81 13.22 -21.05 -16.19
CA ILE A 81 13.54 -22.25 -15.41
C ILE A 81 14.65 -21.92 -14.40
N ALA A 82 14.32 -21.97 -13.13
CA ALA A 82 15.27 -21.74 -12.05
C ALA A 82 16.24 -22.95 -11.95
N ILE A 83 17.52 -22.68 -11.85
CA ILE A 83 18.55 -23.74 -11.63
C ILE A 83 18.68 -24.10 -10.16
N GLN A 84 18.16 -23.26 -9.26
CA GLN A 84 18.08 -23.46 -7.81
C GLN A 84 16.81 -22.83 -7.27
N ASP A 85 16.41 -23.18 -6.06
CA ASP A 85 15.26 -22.55 -5.42
C ASP A 85 15.47 -21.04 -5.29
N THR A 86 14.56 -20.29 -5.86
CA THR A 86 14.59 -18.81 -5.87
C THR A 86 13.51 -18.28 -4.93
N LYS A 87 13.91 -17.46 -3.96
CA LYS A 87 12.99 -16.80 -3.04
C LYS A 87 12.50 -15.49 -3.70
N ILE A 88 11.19 -15.37 -3.79
CA ILE A 88 10.51 -14.26 -4.45
C ILE A 88 9.57 -13.64 -3.42
N SER A 89 9.41 -12.32 -3.46
CA SER A 89 8.50 -11.61 -2.58
C SER A 89 7.46 -10.84 -3.38
N SER A 90 6.28 -10.66 -2.80
CA SER A 90 5.30 -9.69 -3.28
C SER A 90 5.47 -8.36 -2.55
N VAL A 91 5.34 -7.26 -3.26
CA VAL A 91 5.38 -5.90 -2.69
C VAL A 91 4.00 -5.29 -2.84
N PHE A 92 3.45 -4.74 -1.76
CA PHE A 92 2.17 -4.03 -1.78
C PHE A 92 2.36 -2.57 -1.42
N GLN A 93 1.62 -1.70 -2.11
CA GLN A 93 1.51 -0.29 -1.80
C GLN A 93 0.03 0.10 -1.75
N GLY A 94 -0.45 0.50 -0.58
CA GLY A 94 -1.83 0.98 -0.40
C GLY A 94 -2.04 2.35 -1.05
N MET A 95 -3.17 2.53 -1.73
CA MET A 95 -3.55 3.83 -2.31
C MET A 95 -4.04 4.82 -1.25
N ASN A 96 -4.67 4.33 -0.21
CA ASN A 96 -5.12 5.07 0.97
C ASN A 96 -4.85 4.19 2.19
N VAL A 97 -3.93 4.58 3.06
CA VAL A 97 -3.49 3.75 4.18
C VAL A 97 -3.85 4.43 5.48
N THR A 98 -4.48 3.69 6.40
CA THR A 98 -4.80 4.18 7.74
C THR A 98 -3.53 4.32 8.58
N SER A 99 -3.61 5.01 9.71
CA SER A 99 -2.50 5.13 10.66
C SER A 99 -2.04 3.78 11.22
N ALA A 100 -2.93 2.78 11.25
CA ALA A 100 -2.61 1.41 11.66
C ALA A 100 -2.03 0.54 10.54
N GLY A 101 -1.89 1.08 9.31
CA GLY A 101 -1.29 0.39 8.17
C GLY A 101 -2.26 -0.49 7.38
N ASN A 102 -3.57 -0.35 7.55
CA ASN A 102 -4.59 -1.04 6.77
C ASN A 102 -4.99 -0.23 5.53
N LEU A 103 -5.65 -0.84 4.56
CA LEU A 103 -6.21 -0.14 3.40
C LEU A 103 -7.48 0.59 3.79
N GLY A 104 -7.45 1.91 3.73
CA GLY A 104 -8.58 2.76 4.08
C GLY A 104 -9.72 2.64 3.09
N ASN A 105 -10.94 2.66 3.61
CA ASN A 105 -12.15 2.61 2.82
C ASN A 105 -12.42 3.95 2.12
N VAL A 106 -12.74 3.90 0.84
CA VAL A 106 -13.25 5.04 0.04
C VAL A 106 -14.72 4.86 -0.36
N GLY A 107 -15.36 3.80 0.12
CA GLY A 107 -16.80 3.58 -0.01
C GLY A 107 -17.62 4.37 1.03
N THR A 108 -18.88 4.04 1.17
CA THR A 108 -19.85 4.78 2.01
C THR A 108 -19.90 4.34 3.47
N ALA A 109 -19.43 3.11 3.79
CA ALA A 109 -19.33 2.64 5.17
C ALA A 109 -18.29 3.47 5.95
N GLN A 110 -18.56 3.77 7.22
CA GLN A 110 -17.64 4.50 8.11
C GLN A 110 -17.01 3.54 9.11
N ASN A 111 -15.84 3.91 9.64
CA ASN A 111 -15.12 3.16 10.67
C ASN A 111 -14.79 1.72 10.27
N VAL A 112 -14.47 1.50 9.00
CA VAL A 112 -14.06 0.21 8.46
C VAL A 112 -12.93 0.38 7.47
N ALA A 113 -11.97 -0.54 7.48
CA ALA A 113 -10.85 -0.64 6.57
C ALA A 113 -10.71 -2.08 6.08
N ILE A 114 -9.83 -2.31 5.11
CA ILE A 114 -9.42 -3.65 4.67
C ILE A 114 -8.03 -3.96 5.21
N GLN A 115 -7.92 -5.06 5.92
CA GLN A 115 -6.66 -5.61 6.42
C GLN A 115 -6.23 -6.76 5.53
N LEU A 116 -5.00 -6.69 5.01
CA LEU A 116 -4.36 -7.81 4.34
C LEU A 116 -3.65 -8.70 5.35
N LEU A 117 -3.64 -9.99 5.08
CA LEU A 117 -3.01 -11.02 5.90
C LEU A 117 -2.04 -11.85 5.06
N ASP A 118 -0.89 -12.18 5.64
CA ASP A 118 0.08 -13.08 5.04
C ASP A 118 -0.38 -14.56 5.07
N THR A 119 0.43 -15.46 4.55
CA THR A 119 0.20 -16.91 4.54
C THR A 119 -0.02 -17.52 5.94
N ASN A 120 0.50 -16.88 6.98
CA ASN A 120 0.33 -17.33 8.36
C ASN A 120 -0.88 -16.69 9.05
N GLY A 121 -1.59 -15.79 8.35
CA GLY A 121 -2.68 -15.01 8.91
C GLY A 121 -2.24 -13.80 9.73
N ALA A 122 -0.96 -13.42 9.66
CA ALA A 122 -0.47 -12.21 10.33
C ALA A 122 -0.81 -10.96 9.48
N PRO A 123 -1.17 -9.83 10.14
CA PRO A 123 -1.49 -8.60 9.43
C PRO A 123 -0.31 -8.03 8.65
N ILE A 124 -0.52 -7.74 7.37
CA ILE A 124 0.39 -7.01 6.51
C ILE A 124 0.12 -5.51 6.71
N ARG A 125 1.10 -4.77 7.25
CA ARG A 125 0.95 -3.35 7.57
C ARG A 125 1.75 -2.48 6.62
N MET A 126 1.07 -1.54 5.95
CA MET A 126 1.63 -0.65 4.95
C MET A 126 2.01 0.73 5.50
N SER A 127 2.32 0.84 6.80
CA SER A 127 2.62 2.12 7.51
C SER A 127 3.87 2.82 6.98
N GLY A 128 4.50 2.51 5.96
CA GLY A 128 5.66 3.18 5.36
C GLY A 128 5.49 3.46 3.88
N GLY A 129 4.27 3.28 3.36
CA GLY A 129 3.94 3.40 1.93
C GLY A 129 3.90 2.04 1.26
N SER A 130 5.01 1.33 1.11
CA SER A 130 5.06 -0.04 0.56
C SER A 130 5.55 -1.04 1.61
N VAL A 131 5.15 -2.29 1.46
CA VAL A 131 5.59 -3.40 2.30
C VAL A 131 5.94 -4.59 1.43
N GLU A 132 7.07 -5.23 1.73
CA GLU A 132 7.50 -6.49 1.12
C GLU A 132 6.97 -7.66 1.95
N VAL A 133 6.36 -8.63 1.27
CA VAL A 133 5.78 -9.83 1.84
C VAL A 133 6.49 -11.05 1.22
N PRO A 134 7.43 -11.65 1.93
CA PRO A 134 8.12 -12.85 1.47
C PRO A 134 7.18 -14.06 1.51
N GLY A 135 7.57 -15.15 0.84
CA GLY A 135 6.85 -16.42 0.96
C GLY A 135 6.63 -17.17 -0.33
N ILE A 136 6.98 -16.58 -1.48
CA ILE A 136 6.98 -17.30 -2.75
C ILE A 136 8.32 -18.04 -2.90
N THR A 137 8.27 -19.30 -3.30
CA THR A 137 9.47 -20.06 -3.67
C THR A 137 9.26 -20.65 -5.06
N LEU A 138 10.05 -20.21 -6.02
CA LEU A 138 10.16 -20.87 -7.31
C LEU A 138 11.18 -21.99 -7.16
N VAL A 139 10.69 -23.21 -7.13
CA VAL A 139 11.52 -24.42 -6.93
C VAL A 139 12.37 -24.67 -8.18
N ALA A 140 13.58 -25.19 -8.01
CA ALA A 140 14.46 -25.56 -9.12
C ALA A 140 13.74 -26.45 -10.14
N GLY A 141 13.85 -26.08 -11.40
CA GLY A 141 13.16 -26.75 -12.53
C GLY A 141 11.71 -26.33 -12.75
N ALA A 142 11.12 -25.52 -11.87
CA ALA A 142 9.75 -25.02 -12.04
C ALA A 142 9.70 -23.75 -12.88
N THR A 143 8.54 -23.52 -13.53
CA THR A 143 8.21 -22.32 -14.30
C THR A 143 7.00 -21.58 -13.71
N SER A 144 6.55 -21.99 -12.51
CA SER A 144 5.44 -21.35 -11.80
C SER A 144 5.61 -21.48 -10.30
N ALA A 145 5.03 -20.53 -9.58
CA ALA A 145 4.95 -20.51 -8.12
C ALA A 145 3.68 -19.76 -7.69
N SER A 146 3.26 -19.91 -6.44
CA SER A 146 2.11 -19.17 -5.93
C SER A 146 2.25 -18.85 -4.46
N GLN A 147 1.45 -17.87 -3.99
CA GLN A 147 1.33 -17.49 -2.60
C GLN A 147 -0.13 -17.21 -2.26
N ASP A 148 -0.61 -17.85 -1.20
CA ASP A 148 -1.93 -17.60 -0.65
C ASP A 148 -1.87 -16.51 0.41
N LEU A 149 -2.70 -15.51 0.26
CA LEU A 149 -2.89 -14.40 1.16
C LEU A 149 -4.38 -14.29 1.51
N ALA A 150 -4.73 -13.36 2.40
CA ALA A 150 -6.12 -13.07 2.65
C ALA A 150 -6.38 -11.58 2.85
N ALA A 151 -7.64 -11.20 2.69
CA ALA A 151 -8.15 -9.87 3.02
C ALA A 151 -9.36 -10.03 3.96
N GLN A 152 -9.56 -9.08 4.86
CA GLN A 152 -10.71 -9.04 5.76
C GLN A 152 -11.08 -7.60 6.11
N TYR A 153 -12.33 -7.40 6.51
CA TYR A 153 -12.73 -6.15 7.14
C TYR A 153 -12.10 -6.02 8.51
N ILE A 154 -11.72 -4.81 8.87
CA ILE A 154 -11.31 -4.43 10.22
C ILE A 154 -11.94 -3.08 10.58
N THR A 155 -12.37 -2.92 11.82
CA THR A 155 -12.68 -1.61 12.37
C THR A 155 -11.65 -1.22 13.41
N GLU A 156 -10.96 -0.10 13.19
CA GLU A 156 -9.91 0.38 14.09
C GLU A 156 -10.51 1.11 15.31
N GLU A 157 -11.69 1.71 15.15
CA GLU A 157 -12.36 2.51 16.19
C GLU A 157 -13.63 1.85 16.74
N GLY A 158 -14.08 0.75 16.14
CA GLY A 158 -15.38 0.14 16.41
C GLY A 158 -16.53 0.87 15.73
N ARG A 159 -17.75 0.33 15.89
CA ARG A 159 -19.00 0.96 15.41
C ARG A 159 -19.01 1.23 13.92
N ALA A 160 -18.58 0.25 13.11
CA ALA A 160 -18.70 0.34 11.66
C ALA A 160 -20.16 0.57 11.25
N THR A 161 -20.38 1.45 10.27
CA THR A 161 -21.72 1.69 9.72
C THR A 161 -21.99 0.83 8.49
N ALA A 162 -23.26 0.64 8.15
CA ALA A 162 -23.65 0.01 6.91
C ALA A 162 -23.26 0.89 5.71
N GLY A 163 -22.84 0.26 4.63
CA GLY A 163 -22.41 0.94 3.41
C GLY A 163 -21.50 0.06 2.55
N SER A 164 -21.02 0.61 1.44
CA SER A 164 -20.02 -0.04 0.60
C SER A 164 -18.62 0.11 1.20
N VAL A 165 -17.79 -0.91 1.00
CA VAL A 165 -16.36 -0.87 1.35
C VAL A 165 -15.57 -1.09 0.07
N ILE A 166 -14.71 -0.12 -0.26
CA ILE A 166 -13.86 -0.12 -1.44
C ILE A 166 -12.46 0.29 -0.98
N ALA A 167 -11.46 -0.52 -1.27
CA ALA A 167 -10.07 -0.23 -0.99
C ALA A 167 -9.20 -0.73 -2.14
N SER A 168 -8.02 -0.15 -2.33
CA SER A 168 -7.12 -0.50 -3.42
C SER A 168 -5.67 -0.53 -2.95
N ALA A 169 -4.92 -1.46 -3.50
CA ALA A 169 -3.48 -1.52 -3.38
C ALA A 169 -2.87 -1.80 -4.75
N GLN A 170 -1.70 -1.24 -5.01
CA GLN A 170 -0.82 -1.68 -6.08
C GLN A 170 0.02 -2.86 -5.59
N TYR A 171 0.39 -3.75 -6.49
CA TYR A 171 1.28 -4.85 -6.17
C TYR A 171 2.36 -5.02 -7.24
N ALA A 172 3.49 -5.53 -6.83
CA ALA A 172 4.61 -5.89 -7.69
C ALA A 172 5.28 -7.15 -7.15
N ILE A 173 6.09 -7.79 -7.97
CA ILE A 173 6.93 -8.92 -7.58
C ILE A 173 8.38 -8.47 -7.57
N THR A 174 9.12 -8.83 -6.52
CA THR A 174 10.56 -8.57 -6.42
C THR A 174 11.33 -9.89 -6.34
N TYR A 175 12.46 -9.92 -7.02
CA TYR A 175 13.34 -11.06 -7.16
C TYR A 175 14.65 -10.81 -6.38
N PRO A 176 15.40 -11.85 -5.96
CA PRO A 176 16.66 -11.69 -5.23
C PRO A 176 17.77 -11.09 -6.10
#